data_6a59f34bfb564b049c2a0746d491a618
#
_entry.id   6a59f34bfb564b049c2a0746d491a618
#
_cell.length_a   1.000
_cell.length_b   1.000
_cell.length_c   1.000
_cell.angle_alpha   90.00
_cell.angle_beta   90.00
_cell.angle_gamma   90.00
#
_symmetry.space_group_name_H-M   'P 1'
#
loop_
_entity.id
_entity.type
_entity.pdbx_description
1 polymer ?
#
loop_
_entity_poly.entity_id
_entity_poly.type
_entity_poly.pdbx_seq_one_letter_code
_entity_poly.pdbx_strand_id
1 'polypeptide(L)'
;MVSMKTIAQKCNVSTATVSKALNDQKDISEETKNKIKKVAQELGYFPNAAARALKTSRSYNIGVLFQDEAGWGLTHEYFSGVLNGLKEQVEKQGYDLTFINTCFDERKMSYLDHCKYRNFDGVAIVCANFNAPEVVELMNSSMPVVTVDYIH
;
A
#
# COMPACT_ATOMS: atom_id res chain seq x y z
N MET A 1 13.81 -5.66 -18.12
CA MET A 1 13.00 -6.08 -16.96
C MET A 1 12.28 -7.39 -17.31
N VAL A 2 12.37 -8.41 -16.48
CA VAL A 2 11.72 -9.71 -16.72
C VAL A 2 10.21 -9.54 -16.57
N SER A 3 9.44 -10.12 -17.48
CA SER A 3 7.97 -10.02 -17.52
C SER A 3 7.31 -11.39 -17.37
N MET A 4 6.02 -11.41 -17.01
CA MET A 4 5.23 -12.66 -17.03
C MET A 4 5.24 -13.35 -18.40
N LYS A 5 5.37 -12.59 -19.49
CA LYS A 5 5.47 -13.12 -20.84
C LYS A 5 6.76 -13.93 -21.04
N THR A 6 7.88 -13.46 -20.47
CA THR A 6 9.16 -14.17 -20.50
C THR A 6 9.07 -15.50 -19.75
N ILE A 7 8.43 -15.54 -18.58
CA ILE A 7 8.20 -16.76 -17.81
C ILE A 7 7.30 -17.73 -18.57
N ALA A 8 6.21 -17.21 -19.14
CA ALA A 8 5.25 -17.98 -19.93
C ALA A 8 5.93 -18.72 -21.09
N GLN A 9 6.79 -18.02 -21.85
CA GLN A 9 7.57 -18.59 -22.94
C GLN A 9 8.51 -19.68 -22.43
N LYS A 10 9.24 -19.43 -21.32
CA LYS A 10 10.21 -20.40 -20.77
C LYS A 10 9.56 -21.65 -20.18
N CYS A 11 8.33 -21.51 -19.64
CA CYS A 11 7.56 -22.64 -19.11
C CYS A 11 6.66 -23.31 -20.14
N ASN A 12 6.53 -22.76 -21.33
CA ASN A 12 5.58 -23.18 -22.40
C ASN A 12 4.13 -23.20 -21.92
N VAL A 13 3.70 -22.11 -21.28
CA VAL A 13 2.33 -21.91 -20.78
C VAL A 13 1.82 -20.52 -21.15
N SER A 14 0.53 -20.25 -20.93
CA SER A 14 -0.02 -18.91 -21.12
C SER A 14 0.40 -17.95 -20.01
N THR A 15 0.39 -16.63 -20.28
CA THR A 15 0.60 -15.60 -19.25
C THR A 15 -0.47 -15.65 -18.16
N ALA A 16 -1.70 -16.08 -18.51
CA ALA A 16 -2.77 -16.30 -17.55
C ALA A 16 -2.42 -17.43 -16.58
N THR A 17 -1.85 -18.54 -17.08
CA THR A 17 -1.37 -19.66 -16.26
C THR A 17 -0.25 -19.21 -15.31
N VAL A 18 0.72 -18.41 -15.81
CA VAL A 18 1.78 -17.82 -14.96
C VAL A 18 1.18 -16.96 -13.86
N SER A 19 0.24 -16.08 -14.20
CA SER A 19 -0.44 -15.22 -13.21
C SER A 19 -1.17 -16.03 -12.14
N LYS A 20 -1.88 -17.08 -12.53
CA LYS A 20 -2.60 -17.97 -11.62
C LYS A 20 -1.64 -18.73 -10.69
N ALA A 21 -0.53 -19.27 -11.24
CA ALA A 21 0.47 -20.02 -10.48
C ALA A 21 1.20 -19.13 -9.45
N LEU A 22 1.57 -17.90 -9.84
CA LEU A 22 2.22 -16.94 -8.93
C LEU A 22 1.30 -16.41 -7.83
N ASN A 23 -0.03 -16.49 -8.03
CA ASN A 23 -1.04 -16.11 -7.04
C ASN A 23 -1.66 -17.33 -6.30
N ASP A 24 -1.04 -18.51 -6.39
CA ASP A 24 -1.44 -19.74 -5.70
C ASP A 24 -2.90 -20.18 -5.95
N GLN A 25 -3.46 -19.85 -7.14
CA GLN A 25 -4.83 -20.24 -7.46
C GLN A 25 -5.00 -21.76 -7.51
N LYS A 26 -6.15 -22.24 -7.03
CA LYS A 26 -6.43 -23.68 -6.83
C LYS A 26 -6.61 -24.47 -8.13
N ASP A 27 -6.88 -23.79 -9.23
CA ASP A 27 -7.10 -24.40 -10.56
C ASP A 27 -5.82 -24.71 -11.33
N ILE A 28 -4.65 -24.55 -10.70
CA ILE A 28 -3.34 -24.94 -11.24
C ILE A 28 -2.72 -26.02 -10.35
N SER A 29 -2.20 -27.09 -10.97
CA SER A 29 -1.52 -28.17 -10.22
C SER A 29 -0.28 -27.65 -9.47
N GLU A 30 0.00 -28.26 -8.32
CA GLU A 30 1.18 -27.89 -7.51
C GLU A 30 2.50 -28.06 -8.27
N GLU A 31 2.60 -29.07 -9.12
CA GLU A 31 3.76 -29.28 -9.98
C GLU A 31 3.97 -28.09 -10.92
N THR A 32 2.91 -27.62 -11.58
CA THR A 32 2.97 -26.47 -12.49
C THR A 32 3.30 -25.18 -11.73
N LYS A 33 2.71 -24.98 -10.55
CA LYS A 33 3.03 -23.83 -9.69
C LYS A 33 4.50 -23.81 -9.32
N ASN A 34 5.04 -24.95 -8.84
CA ASN A 34 6.42 -25.06 -8.41
C ASN A 34 7.40 -24.81 -9.57
N LYS A 35 7.10 -25.35 -10.75
CA LYS A 35 7.89 -25.10 -11.97
C LYS A 35 7.93 -23.62 -12.32
N ILE A 36 6.77 -22.95 -12.33
CA ILE A 36 6.65 -21.53 -12.69
C ILE A 36 7.34 -20.66 -11.64
N LYS A 37 7.14 -20.91 -10.34
CA LYS A 37 7.80 -20.18 -9.26
C LYS A 37 9.32 -20.30 -9.33
N LYS A 38 9.84 -21.49 -9.60
CA LYS A 38 11.27 -21.72 -9.76
C LYS A 38 11.84 -20.92 -10.92
N VAL A 39 11.21 -20.98 -12.10
CA VAL A 39 11.63 -20.20 -13.28
C VAL A 39 11.55 -18.69 -13.03
N ALA A 40 10.51 -18.23 -12.34
CA ALA A 40 10.38 -16.82 -11.97
C ALA A 40 11.54 -16.37 -11.06
N GLN A 41 11.89 -17.18 -10.07
CA GLN A 41 13.02 -16.92 -9.16
C GLN A 41 14.36 -16.92 -9.89
N GLU A 42 14.62 -17.91 -10.75
CA GLU A 42 15.85 -17.99 -11.57
C GLU A 42 16.02 -16.79 -12.49
N LEU A 43 14.92 -16.24 -13.00
CA LEU A 43 14.93 -15.06 -13.84
C LEU A 43 14.98 -13.74 -13.06
N GLY A 44 14.91 -13.78 -11.73
CA GLY A 44 14.82 -12.56 -10.91
C GLY A 44 13.53 -11.78 -11.15
N TYR A 45 12.40 -12.46 -11.40
CA TYR A 45 11.12 -11.82 -11.59
C TYR A 45 10.54 -11.35 -10.24
N PHE A 46 10.21 -10.07 -10.17
CA PHE A 46 9.44 -9.51 -9.06
C PHE A 46 8.05 -9.07 -9.55
N PRO A 47 6.98 -9.45 -8.83
CA PRO A 47 5.64 -8.96 -9.12
C PRO A 47 5.59 -7.44 -9.09
N ASN A 48 4.92 -6.84 -10.07
CA ASN A 48 4.72 -5.40 -10.10
C ASN A 48 3.52 -5.03 -9.21
N ALA A 49 3.75 -4.27 -8.14
CA ALA A 49 2.71 -3.83 -7.21
C ALA A 49 1.58 -3.03 -7.89
N ALA A 50 1.91 -2.17 -8.86
CA ALA A 50 0.92 -1.42 -9.62
C ALA A 50 0.01 -2.33 -10.47
N ALA A 51 0.59 -3.36 -11.13
CA ALA A 51 -0.18 -4.35 -11.87
C ALA A 51 -1.07 -5.20 -10.95
N ARG A 52 -0.59 -5.51 -9.73
CA ARG A 52 -1.38 -6.20 -8.71
C ARG A 52 -2.54 -5.31 -8.25
N ALA A 53 -2.29 -4.04 -7.97
CA ALA A 53 -3.30 -3.08 -7.55
C ALA A 53 -4.42 -2.93 -8.58
N LEU A 54 -4.09 -2.83 -9.87
CA LEU A 54 -5.08 -2.79 -10.95
C LEU A 54 -5.98 -4.02 -11.00
N LYS A 55 -5.43 -5.21 -10.70
CA LYS A 55 -6.18 -6.47 -10.73
C LYS A 55 -7.05 -6.67 -9.49
N THR A 56 -6.58 -6.26 -8.32
CA THR A 56 -7.23 -6.51 -7.03
C THR A 56 -8.07 -5.33 -6.55
N SER A 57 -7.97 -4.17 -7.20
CA SER A 57 -8.51 -2.88 -6.74
C SER A 57 -8.03 -2.51 -5.33
N ARG A 58 -6.84 -3.01 -4.94
CA ARG A 58 -6.18 -2.72 -3.66
C ARG A 58 -4.73 -2.37 -3.89
N SER A 59 -4.28 -1.28 -3.25
CA SER A 59 -2.87 -0.86 -3.32
C SER A 59 -1.98 -1.59 -2.33
N TYR A 60 -2.55 -2.16 -1.27
CA TYR A 60 -1.84 -2.66 -0.10
C TYR A 60 -0.97 -1.57 0.54
N ASN A 61 -1.49 -0.36 0.59
CA ASN A 61 -0.81 0.79 1.16
C ASN A 61 -1.77 1.60 2.03
N ILE A 62 -1.31 1.92 3.24
CA ILE A 62 -2.02 2.75 4.21
C ILE A 62 -1.35 4.12 4.25
N GLY A 63 -2.15 5.18 4.09
CA GLY A 63 -1.69 6.54 4.30
C GLY A 63 -1.55 6.85 5.79
N VAL A 64 -0.51 7.58 6.16
CA VAL A 64 -0.32 8.09 7.52
C VAL A 64 -0.33 9.61 7.47
N LEU A 65 -1.32 10.23 8.11
CA LEU A 65 -1.31 11.66 8.35
C LEU A 65 -0.65 11.93 9.70
N PHE A 66 0.50 12.58 9.63
CA PHE A 66 1.26 13.02 10.78
C PHE A 66 1.69 14.47 10.59
N GLN A 67 1.09 15.37 11.35
CA GLN A 67 1.34 16.80 11.29
C GLN A 67 1.55 17.34 12.71
N ASP A 68 2.81 17.41 13.11
CA ASP A 68 3.18 17.92 14.43
C ASP A 68 3.44 19.44 14.35
N GLU A 69 2.49 20.21 14.87
CA GLU A 69 2.60 21.69 14.94
C GLU A 69 3.63 22.14 15.98
N ALA A 70 3.98 21.29 16.95
CA ALA A 70 4.97 21.61 17.98
C ALA A 70 6.41 21.48 17.49
N GLY A 71 6.65 20.87 16.34
CA GLY A 71 7.95 20.78 15.70
C GLY A 71 8.89 19.70 16.25
N TRP A 72 8.38 18.77 17.07
CA TRP A 72 9.16 17.61 17.57
C TRP A 72 9.34 16.54 16.49
N GLY A 73 8.44 16.53 15.52
CA GLY A 73 8.45 15.57 14.43
C GLY A 73 8.36 14.13 14.91
N LEU A 74 9.01 13.23 14.19
CA LEU A 74 9.02 11.80 14.50
C LEU A 74 9.84 11.43 15.74
N THR A 75 10.50 12.39 16.40
CA THR A 75 11.28 12.15 17.62
C THR A 75 10.42 12.21 18.88
N HIS A 76 9.15 12.63 18.79
CA HIS A 76 8.25 12.63 19.93
C HIS A 76 7.97 11.19 20.38
N GLU A 77 8.34 10.85 21.61
CA GLU A 77 8.36 9.47 22.14
C GLU A 77 6.99 8.77 21.99
N TYR A 78 5.91 9.44 22.33
CA TYR A 78 4.56 8.89 22.21
C TYR A 78 4.21 8.55 20.76
N PHE A 79 4.35 9.51 19.85
CA PHE A 79 3.98 9.29 18.45
C PHE A 79 4.91 8.31 17.74
N SER A 80 6.20 8.30 18.08
CA SER A 80 7.12 7.28 17.54
C SER A 80 6.72 5.88 17.99
N GLY A 81 6.25 5.70 19.22
CA GLY A 81 5.71 4.45 19.71
C GLY A 81 4.44 4.01 18.96
N VAL A 82 3.50 4.94 18.74
CA VAL A 82 2.27 4.68 17.96
C VAL A 82 2.61 4.29 16.52
N LEU A 83 3.49 5.04 15.85
CA LEU A 83 3.91 4.76 14.48
C LEU A 83 4.63 3.43 14.35
N ASN A 84 5.47 3.06 15.33
CA ASN A 84 6.13 1.76 15.35
C ASN A 84 5.12 0.61 15.46
N GLY A 85 4.17 0.72 16.40
CA GLY A 85 3.12 -0.26 16.56
C GLY A 85 2.24 -0.40 15.32
N LEU A 86 1.87 0.72 14.68
CA LEU A 86 1.14 0.73 13.42
C LEU A 86 1.93 0.01 12.33
N LYS A 87 3.22 0.37 12.15
CA LYS A 87 4.11 -0.24 11.17
C LYS A 87 4.17 -1.77 11.34
N GLU A 88 4.42 -2.25 12.55
CA GLU A 88 4.49 -3.69 12.82
C GLU A 88 3.19 -4.43 12.46
N GLN A 89 2.03 -3.84 12.72
CA GLN A 89 0.75 -4.48 12.44
C GLN A 89 0.44 -4.49 10.94
N VAL A 90 0.67 -3.39 10.23
CA VAL A 90 0.37 -3.33 8.80
C VAL A 90 1.32 -4.22 7.98
N GLU A 91 2.61 -4.31 8.38
CA GLU A 91 3.58 -5.23 7.77
C GLU A 91 3.14 -6.70 7.89
N LYS A 92 2.63 -7.12 9.05
CA LYS A 92 2.09 -8.48 9.26
C LYS A 92 0.93 -8.80 8.32
N GLN A 93 0.19 -7.78 7.88
CA GLN A 93 -0.92 -7.91 6.94
C GLN A 93 -0.50 -7.71 5.47
N GLY A 94 0.78 -7.50 5.22
CA GLY A 94 1.32 -7.28 3.87
C GLY A 94 1.01 -5.90 3.29
N TYR A 95 0.86 -4.89 4.14
CA TYR A 95 0.66 -3.50 3.75
C TYR A 95 1.93 -2.67 3.96
N ASP A 96 2.11 -1.68 3.10
CA ASP A 96 3.09 -0.62 3.26
C ASP A 96 2.47 0.60 3.97
N LEU A 97 3.31 1.47 4.55
CA LEU A 97 2.92 2.77 5.07
C LEU A 97 3.52 3.89 4.22
N THR A 98 2.71 4.88 3.92
CA THR A 98 3.16 6.09 3.20
C THR A 98 2.67 7.34 3.92
N PHE A 99 3.58 8.26 4.27
CA PHE A 99 3.18 9.56 4.81
C PHE A 99 2.43 10.39 3.78
N ILE A 100 1.34 11.01 4.21
CA ILE A 100 0.52 11.89 3.37
C ILE A 100 1.19 13.26 3.31
N ASN A 101 1.40 13.76 2.08
CA ASN A 101 1.98 15.07 1.82
C ASN A 101 0.94 16.02 1.21
N THR A 102 1.11 17.32 1.41
CA THR A 102 0.27 18.37 0.82
C THR A 102 0.86 19.00 -0.44
N CYS A 103 2.13 18.72 -0.73
CA CYS A 103 2.82 19.24 -1.90
C CYS A 103 3.20 18.09 -2.83
N PHE A 104 2.73 18.16 -4.07
CA PHE A 104 3.11 17.23 -5.12
C PHE A 104 3.32 18.02 -6.43
N ASP A 105 4.50 17.92 -7.02
CA ASP A 105 4.85 18.54 -8.29
C ASP A 105 4.47 20.04 -8.36
N GLU A 106 4.88 20.81 -7.32
CA GLU A 106 4.58 22.24 -7.14
C GLU A 106 3.08 22.59 -6.98
N ARG A 107 2.19 21.60 -6.99
CA ARG A 107 0.76 21.77 -6.77
C ARG A 107 0.40 21.45 -5.32
N LYS A 108 -0.40 22.32 -4.70
CA LYS A 108 -1.00 22.03 -3.41
C LYS A 108 -2.17 21.06 -3.63
N MET A 109 -2.13 19.92 -2.95
CA MET A 109 -3.21 18.93 -2.93
C MET A 109 -3.85 18.90 -1.54
N SER A 110 -5.15 18.60 -1.47
CA SER A 110 -5.75 18.22 -0.19
C SER A 110 -5.25 16.83 0.25
N TYR A 111 -5.40 16.53 1.54
CA TYR A 111 -5.05 15.17 2.03
C TYR A 111 -5.87 14.10 1.34
N LEU A 112 -7.15 14.36 1.11
CA LEU A 112 -8.04 13.43 0.41
C LEU A 112 -7.61 13.19 -1.04
N ASP A 113 -7.22 14.24 -1.75
CA ASP A 113 -6.75 14.13 -3.14
C ASP A 113 -5.44 13.35 -3.22
N HIS A 114 -4.52 13.56 -2.28
CA HIS A 114 -3.30 12.77 -2.21
C HIS A 114 -3.59 11.29 -1.95
N CYS A 115 -4.53 10.99 -1.05
CA CYS A 115 -4.95 9.62 -0.77
C CYS A 115 -5.54 8.93 -2.01
N LYS A 116 -6.40 9.64 -2.75
CA LYS A 116 -6.97 9.15 -4.02
C LYS A 116 -5.89 8.95 -5.08
N TYR A 117 -5.00 9.92 -5.24
CA TYR A 117 -3.90 9.85 -6.21
C TYR A 117 -3.00 8.64 -5.95
N ARG A 118 -2.67 8.36 -4.69
CA ARG A 118 -1.87 7.21 -4.28
C ARG A 118 -2.67 5.92 -4.19
N ASN A 119 -4.00 6.01 -4.32
CA ASN A 119 -4.92 4.88 -4.20
C ASN A 119 -4.75 4.13 -2.87
N PHE A 120 -4.67 4.86 -1.74
CA PHE A 120 -4.56 4.22 -0.42
C PHE A 120 -5.80 3.40 -0.10
N ASP A 121 -5.63 2.25 0.53
CA ASP A 121 -6.73 1.39 0.98
C ASP A 121 -7.37 1.90 2.28
N GLY A 122 -6.67 2.77 3.00
CA GLY A 122 -7.13 3.43 4.21
C GLY A 122 -6.09 4.44 4.73
N VAL A 123 -6.47 5.17 5.76
CA VAL A 123 -5.64 6.22 6.37
C VAL A 123 -5.63 6.10 7.89
N ALA A 124 -4.46 6.25 8.49
CA ALA A 124 -4.28 6.47 9.92
C ALA A 124 -3.92 7.95 10.17
N ILE A 125 -4.73 8.67 10.92
CA ILE A 125 -4.43 10.03 11.40
C ILE A 125 -3.83 9.89 12.79
N VAL A 126 -2.52 10.01 12.89
CA VAL A 126 -1.76 9.80 14.15
C VAL A 126 -1.57 11.10 14.90
N CYS A 127 -1.35 12.20 14.19
CA CYS A 127 -1.21 13.54 14.75
C CYS A 127 -1.66 14.55 13.71
N ALA A 128 -2.64 15.38 14.04
CA ALA A 128 -3.12 16.46 13.18
C ALA A 128 -3.98 17.46 13.97
N ASN A 129 -4.18 18.64 13.39
CA ASN A 129 -5.24 19.52 13.84
C ASN A 129 -6.58 19.02 13.31
N PHE A 130 -7.34 18.31 14.14
CA PHE A 130 -8.63 17.71 13.76
C PHE A 130 -9.72 18.70 13.40
N ASN A 131 -9.53 20.00 13.71
CA ASN A 131 -10.44 21.07 13.30
C ASN A 131 -10.03 21.71 11.95
N ALA A 132 -8.90 21.34 11.39
CA ALA A 132 -8.48 21.84 10.08
C ALA A 132 -9.43 21.34 8.98
N PRO A 133 -9.89 22.22 8.06
CA PRO A 133 -10.87 21.85 7.04
C PRO A 133 -10.46 20.65 6.20
N GLU A 134 -9.17 20.52 5.86
CA GLU A 134 -8.65 19.41 5.06
C GLU A 134 -8.66 18.08 5.82
N VAL A 135 -8.48 18.10 7.16
CA VAL A 135 -8.58 16.91 8.01
C VAL A 135 -10.04 16.49 8.16
N VAL A 136 -10.94 17.47 8.38
CA VAL A 136 -12.40 17.25 8.44
C VAL A 136 -12.92 16.68 7.11
N GLU A 137 -12.46 17.19 5.96
CA GLU A 137 -12.78 16.65 4.63
C GLU A 137 -12.39 15.16 4.53
N LEU A 138 -11.16 14.82 4.93
CA LEU A 138 -10.66 13.44 4.90
C LEU A 138 -11.48 12.51 5.79
N MET A 139 -11.77 12.93 7.04
CA MET A 139 -12.55 12.14 7.99
C MET A 139 -14.00 11.89 7.54
N ASN A 140 -14.62 12.87 6.86
CA ASN A 140 -15.99 12.76 6.35
C ASN A 140 -16.09 12.10 4.96
N SER A 141 -14.96 11.71 4.37
CA SER A 141 -14.95 11.05 3.07
C SER A 141 -15.35 9.59 3.13
N SER A 142 -15.46 8.94 1.98
CA SER A 142 -15.65 7.48 1.91
C SER A 142 -14.37 6.67 2.15
N MET A 143 -13.24 7.33 2.37
CA MET A 143 -11.95 6.68 2.69
C MET A 143 -12.04 6.05 4.07
N PRO A 144 -11.63 4.77 4.25
CA PRO A 144 -11.49 4.20 5.59
C PRO A 144 -10.45 4.97 6.40
N VAL A 145 -10.87 5.57 7.51
CA VAL A 145 -10.01 6.39 8.37
C VAL A 145 -10.03 5.85 9.79
N VAL A 146 -8.87 5.78 10.41
CA VAL A 146 -8.70 5.58 11.85
C VAL A 146 -7.96 6.79 12.44
N THR A 147 -8.38 7.25 13.60
CA THR A 147 -7.78 8.38 14.31
C THR A 147 -7.16 7.92 15.61
N VAL A 148 -6.06 8.54 16.01
CA VAL A 148 -5.42 8.33 17.32
C VAL A 148 -5.64 9.59 18.15
N ASP A 149 -6.08 9.42 19.40
CA ASP A 149 -6.34 10.49 20.38
C ASP A 149 -7.42 11.51 19.97
N TYR A 150 -8.31 11.16 19.04
CA TYR A 150 -9.46 11.96 18.70
C TYR A 150 -10.72 11.40 19.38
N ILE A 151 -11.35 12.23 20.19
CA ILE A 151 -12.62 11.92 20.89
C ILE A 151 -13.73 12.69 20.15
N HIS A 152 -14.73 11.96 19.66
CA HIS A 152 -15.92 12.52 19.04
C HIS A 152 -16.89 13.10 20.07
#